data_b007cdd23e3bce0255b2e9629db37a8d
#
_entry.id   b007cdd23e3bce0255b2e9629db37a8d
#
_cell.length_a   1.000
_cell.length_b   1.000
_cell.length_c   1.000
_cell.angle_alpha   90.00
_cell.angle_beta   90.00
_cell.angle_gamma   90.00
#
_symmetry.space_group_name_H-M   'P 1'
#
loop_
_entity.id
_entity.type
_entity.pdbx_description
1 polymer ?
#
loop_
_entity_poly.entity_id
_entity_poly.type
_entity_poly.pdbx_seq_one_letter_code
_entity_poly.pdbx_strand_id
1 'polypeptide(L)' 'MNIEQTRNGILRNLDNKGGNAPIKILHAYSKLIHQVAHKEFSDVMEGLVNDQLVAFDNDTFILTNKGLELVKNL' A
#
# COMPACT_ATOMS: atom_id res chain seq x y z
N MET A 1 -9.90 -12.86 -0.57
CA MET A 1 -8.76 -11.91 -0.35
C MET A 1 -8.37 -11.90 1.12
N ASN A 2 -7.08 -11.96 1.40
CA ASN A 2 -6.58 -11.79 2.76
C ASN A 2 -6.12 -10.34 2.93
N ILE A 3 -6.84 -9.57 3.75
CA ILE A 3 -6.59 -8.13 3.91
C ILE A 3 -5.20 -7.88 4.48
N GLU A 4 -4.76 -8.66 5.46
CA GLU A 4 -3.44 -8.48 6.04
C GLU A 4 -2.33 -8.75 5.03
N GLN A 5 -2.44 -9.82 4.25
CA GLN A 5 -1.47 -10.10 3.19
C GLN A 5 -1.45 -8.99 2.14
N THR A 6 -2.63 -8.48 1.78
CA THR A 6 -2.73 -7.39 0.81
C THR A 6 -2.05 -6.14 1.34
N ARG A 7 -2.32 -5.75 2.58
CA ARG A 7 -1.68 -4.60 3.21
C ARG A 7 -0.16 -4.75 3.25
N ASN A 8 0.31 -5.89 3.69
CA ASN A 8 1.75 -6.16 3.79
C ASN A 8 2.40 -6.15 2.41
N GLY A 9 1.74 -6.74 1.41
CA GLY A 9 2.25 -6.75 0.05
C GLY A 9 2.35 -5.35 -0.55
N ILE A 10 1.36 -4.50 -0.30
CA ILE A 10 1.37 -3.11 -0.75
C ILE A 10 2.53 -2.35 -0.10
N LEU A 11 2.72 -2.52 1.20
CA LEU A 11 3.82 -1.86 1.91
C LEU A 11 5.18 -2.31 1.37
N ARG A 12 5.36 -3.60 1.13
CA ARG A 12 6.60 -4.11 0.52
C ARG A 12 6.80 -3.57 -0.88
N ASN A 13 5.73 -3.48 -1.66
CA ASN A 13 5.80 -2.94 -3.02
C ASN A 13 6.24 -1.48 -3.00
N LEU A 14 5.70 -0.69 -2.07
CA LEU A 14 6.12 0.70 -1.89
C LEU A 14 7.60 0.79 -1.53
N ASP A 15 8.06 -0.04 -0.61
CA ASP A 15 9.47 -0.07 -0.22
C ASP A 15 10.36 -0.40 -1.41
N ASN A 16 9.97 -1.41 -2.19
CA ASN A 16 10.73 -1.84 -3.37
C ASN A 16 10.80 -0.76 -4.45
N LYS A 17 9.85 0.17 -4.47
CA LYS A 17 9.81 1.26 -5.43
C LYS A 17 10.46 2.55 -4.90
N GLY A 18 11.20 2.44 -3.82
CA GLY A 18 11.89 3.59 -3.25
C GLY A 18 11.06 4.40 -2.27
N GLY A 19 9.95 3.84 -1.79
CA GLY A 19 9.14 4.47 -0.75
C GLY A 19 7.94 5.26 -1.25
N ASN A 20 7.70 5.32 -2.56
CA ASN A 20 6.52 5.98 -3.10
C ASN A 20 6.11 5.36 -4.44
N ALA A 21 4.82 5.46 -4.76
CA ALA A 21 4.31 4.98 -6.04
C ALA A 21 2.98 5.66 -6.36
N PRO A 22 2.72 5.95 -7.64
CA PRO A 22 1.41 6.47 -8.06
C PRO A 22 0.29 5.47 -7.76
N ILE A 23 -0.90 5.99 -7.48
CA ILE A 23 -2.07 5.16 -7.17
C ILE A 23 -2.35 4.13 -8.27
N LYS A 24 -2.15 4.49 -9.54
CA LYS A 24 -2.38 3.58 -10.67
C LYS A 24 -1.47 2.36 -10.59
N ILE A 25 -0.22 2.54 -10.22
CA ILE A 25 0.75 1.46 -10.12
C ILE A 25 0.39 0.51 -8.98
N LEU A 26 0.05 1.05 -7.81
CA LEU A 26 -0.34 0.23 -6.67
C LEU A 26 -1.66 -0.51 -6.93
N HIS A 27 -2.62 0.14 -7.58
CA HIS A 27 -3.88 -0.50 -7.92
C HIS A 27 -3.65 -1.67 -8.89
N ALA A 28 -2.82 -1.46 -9.92
CA ALA A 28 -2.50 -2.52 -10.87
C ALA A 28 -1.80 -3.70 -10.18
N TYR A 29 -0.84 -3.42 -9.29
CA TYR A 29 -0.18 -4.45 -8.51
C TYR A 29 -1.17 -5.24 -7.67
N SER A 30 -2.03 -4.55 -6.92
CA SER A 30 -2.99 -5.20 -6.04
C SER A 30 -3.99 -6.05 -6.81
N LYS A 31 -4.46 -5.55 -7.96
CA LYS A 31 -5.38 -6.29 -8.82
C LYS A 31 -4.74 -7.57 -9.37
N LEU A 32 -3.50 -7.49 -9.84
CA LEU A 32 -2.83 -8.63 -10.46
C LEU A 32 -2.35 -9.66 -9.44
N ILE A 33 -1.80 -9.21 -8.32
CA ILE A 33 -1.16 -10.10 -7.34
C ILE A 33 -2.13 -10.57 -6.27
N HIS A 34 -3.00 -9.68 -5.81
CA HIS A 34 -3.92 -9.97 -4.70
C HIS A 34 -5.38 -10.08 -5.12
N GLN A 35 -5.66 -9.89 -6.41
CA GLN A 35 -7.01 -9.97 -6.97
C GLN A 35 -7.99 -9.04 -6.26
N VAL A 36 -7.54 -7.82 -5.95
CA VAL A 36 -8.30 -6.84 -5.18
C VAL A 36 -9.09 -5.93 -6.14
N ALA A 37 -10.41 -5.85 -5.94
CA ALA A 37 -11.25 -4.94 -6.69
C ALA A 37 -10.98 -3.48 -6.28
N HIS A 38 -11.39 -2.54 -7.12
CA HIS A 38 -11.12 -1.12 -6.91
C HIS A 38 -11.60 -0.63 -5.53
N LYS A 39 -12.81 -1.01 -5.14
CA LYS A 39 -13.37 -0.59 -3.85
C LYS A 39 -12.56 -1.15 -2.67
N GLU A 40 -12.19 -2.41 -2.76
CA GLU A 40 -11.42 -3.06 -1.70
C GLU A 40 -10.03 -2.45 -1.60
N PHE A 41 -9.42 -2.13 -2.75
CA PHE A 41 -8.14 -1.42 -2.78
C PHE A 41 -8.25 -0.07 -2.07
N SER A 42 -9.30 0.71 -2.38
CA SER A 42 -9.51 2.00 -1.72
C SER A 42 -9.66 1.84 -0.21
N ASP A 43 -10.42 0.83 0.22
CA ASP A 43 -10.62 0.57 1.65
C ASP A 43 -9.31 0.20 2.34
N VAL A 44 -8.50 -0.64 1.70
CA VAL A 44 -7.19 -1.04 2.24
C VAL A 44 -6.27 0.17 2.36
N MET A 45 -6.20 1.00 1.30
CA MET A 45 -5.32 2.17 1.31
C MET A 45 -5.79 3.21 2.33
N GLU A 46 -7.11 3.39 2.47
CA GLU A 46 -7.65 4.27 3.50
C GLU A 46 -7.24 3.81 4.90
N GLY A 47 -7.29 2.51 5.15
CA GLY A 47 -6.82 1.93 6.42
C GLY A 47 -5.34 2.19 6.66
N LEU A 48 -4.50 2.03 5.63
CA LEU A 48 -3.07 2.30 5.75
C LEU A 48 -2.78 3.76 6.05
N VAL A 49 -3.53 4.68 5.43
CA VAL A 49 -3.40 6.11 5.69
C VAL A 49 -3.85 6.43 7.12
N ASN A 50 -4.99 5.88 7.55
CA ASN A 50 -5.51 6.10 8.90
C ASN A 50 -4.55 5.57 9.97
N ASP A 51 -3.85 4.49 9.69
CA ASP A 51 -2.85 3.90 10.60
C ASP A 51 -1.50 4.61 10.51
N GLN A 52 -1.40 5.65 9.68
CA GLN A 52 -0.18 6.44 9.49
C GLN A 52 1.00 5.64 8.93
N LEU A 53 0.71 4.55 8.23
CA LEU A 53 1.73 3.74 7.57
C LEU A 53 2.07 4.27 6.19
N VAL A 54 1.13 5.00 5.59
CA VAL A 54 1.24 5.58 4.25
C VAL A 54 0.65 6.98 4.28
N ALA A 55 1.23 7.89 3.51
CA ALA A 55 0.65 9.21 3.24
C ALA A 55 0.20 9.25 1.78
N PHE A 56 -0.73 10.15 1.47
CA PHE A 56 -1.24 10.32 0.10
C PHE A 56 -1.13 11.77 -0.31
N ASP A 57 -0.45 12.03 -1.43
CA ASP A 57 -0.26 13.38 -1.96
C ASP A 57 -0.10 13.31 -3.47
N ASN A 58 -0.85 14.15 -4.20
CA ASN A 58 -0.79 14.25 -5.66
C ASN A 58 -0.93 12.88 -6.35
N ASP A 59 -1.95 12.12 -5.98
CA ASP A 59 -2.22 10.78 -6.54
C ASP A 59 -1.07 9.80 -6.35
N THR A 60 -0.19 10.06 -5.38
CA THR A 60 0.95 9.22 -5.05
C THR A 60 0.86 8.79 -3.60
N PHE A 61 1.08 7.51 -3.34
CA PHE A 61 1.19 6.98 -1.99
C PHE A 61 2.66 6.97 -1.57
N ILE A 62 2.92 7.42 -0.36
CA ILE A 62 4.27 7.57 0.19
C ILE A 62 4.36 6.76 1.48
N LEU A 63 5.37 5.88 1.54
CA LEU A 63 5.62 5.09 2.74
C LEU A 63 6.16 6.01 3.84
N THR A 64 5.51 6.01 5.00
CA THR A 64 5.95 6.79 6.15
C THR A 64 7.09 6.08 6.87
N ASN A 65 7.75 6.78 7.82
CA ASN A 65 8.76 6.15 8.66
C ASN A 65 8.16 4.99 9.46
N LYS A 66 6.94 5.15 9.95
CA LYS A 66 6.25 4.08 10.66
C LYS A 66 5.99 2.88 9.75
N GLY A 67 5.58 3.15 8.50
CA GLY A 67 5.37 2.11 7.50
C GLY A 67 6.66 1.38 7.17
N LEU A 68 7.75 2.12 7.01
CA LEU A 68 9.06 1.53 6.72
C LEU A 68 9.52 0.61 7.87
N GLU A 69 9.32 1.04 9.11
CA GLU A 69 9.66 0.21 10.27
C GLU A 69 8.85 -1.09 10.27
N LEU A 70 7.56 -1.00 9.94
CA LEU A 70 6.72 -2.20 9.85
C LEU A 70 7.24 -3.15 8.76
N VAL A 71 7.58 -2.62 7.59
CA VAL A 71 8.09 -3.43 6.47
C VAL A 71 9.35 -4.18 6.85
N LYS A 72 10.25 -3.54 7.59
CA LYS A 72 11.50 -4.16 8.03
C LYS A 72 11.27 -5.38 8.92
N ASN A 73 10.11 -5.49 9.55
CA ASN A 73 9.76 -6.56 10.47
C ASN A 73 8.80 -7.59 9.84
N LEU A 74 8.51 -7.48 8.57
CA LEU A 74 7.62 -8.43 7.89
C LEU A 74 8.32 -9.71 7.43
#